data_cb919f540fd80b07f60a22a22b22bcbd
#
_entry.id   cb919f540fd80b07f60a22a22b22bcbd
#
_cell.length_a   1.000
_cell.length_b   1.000
_cell.length_c   1.000
_cell.angle_alpha   90.00
_cell.angle_beta   90.00
_cell.angle_gamma   90.00
#
_symmetry.space_group_name_H-M   'P 1'
#
loop_
_entity.id
_entity.type
_entity.pdbx_description
1 polymer ?
#
loop_
_entity_poly.entity_id
_entity_poly.type
_entity_poly.pdbx_seq_one_letter_code
_entity_poly.pdbx_strand_id
1 'polypeptide(L)'
;NDIAMESVTIPMVKDSEDERYCEIEANKAMLALILNGGGPAHINMYTNYSKDFSVSEIPPVHAIYRHTAFDKEWPKIPKDGKVVVRIGSHANFTEELTDAIDAFCATYDAVVCCDHTSGYRGKYEVQGQLVFCQKQWSSPLSTANLCIHIGEVSGDQFTINTNHSWRVSPDGALRDTFGNLRRVFMMPEVTFFRHYSQENASHREYFESLNEEIKKLEAKIPDLPFSNIWMAQQMVGKLPDHSELHFGIYHSLRSWNFFKLPVGIQAKCNVGGFGID
;
A
#
# COMPACT_ATOMS: atom_id res chain seq x y z
N ASN A 1 18.99 0.26 24.77
CA ASN A 1 19.70 1.54 24.87
C ASN A 1 18.67 2.67 25.01
N ASP A 2 18.35 3.03 26.24
CA ASP A 2 17.25 3.97 26.55
C ASP A 2 17.61 5.44 26.27
N ILE A 3 18.76 5.71 25.64
CA ILE A 3 19.27 7.06 25.38
C ILE A 3 19.02 7.48 23.92
N ALA A 4 19.11 6.56 22.96
CA ALA A 4 18.88 6.87 21.57
C ALA A 4 17.40 6.77 21.21
N MET A 5 16.85 7.76 20.52
CA MET A 5 15.48 7.74 19.98
C MET A 5 15.33 6.69 18.87
N GLU A 6 16.41 6.44 18.13
CA GLU A 6 16.47 5.42 17.10
C GLU A 6 17.85 4.76 17.14
N SER A 7 17.88 3.44 16.95
CA SER A 7 19.13 2.68 16.89
C SER A 7 19.04 1.71 15.71
N VAL A 8 19.88 1.93 14.72
CA VAL A 8 19.86 1.18 13.46
C VAL A 8 21.16 0.46 13.21
N THR A 9 21.10 -0.61 12.44
CA THR A 9 22.28 -1.37 12.02
C THR A 9 22.35 -1.39 10.50
N ILE A 10 23.47 -0.91 9.97
CA ILE A 10 23.78 -0.92 8.54
C ILE A 10 24.67 -2.13 8.25
N PRO A 11 24.14 -3.17 7.60
CA PRO A 11 24.92 -4.34 7.20
C PRO A 11 25.85 -4.01 6.02
N MET A 12 26.72 -4.97 5.68
CA MET A 12 27.48 -4.90 4.44
C MET A 12 26.53 -5.15 3.26
N VAL A 13 26.54 -4.22 2.29
CA VAL A 13 25.74 -4.33 1.07
C VAL A 13 26.31 -5.41 0.16
N LYS A 14 25.52 -6.37 -0.25
CA LYS A 14 25.84 -7.47 -1.17
C LYS A 14 25.01 -7.42 -2.44
N ASP A 15 23.79 -6.90 -2.34
CA ASP A 15 22.83 -6.82 -3.43
C ASP A 15 21.92 -5.59 -3.26
N SER A 16 21.01 -5.40 -4.18
CA SER A 16 20.07 -4.28 -4.18
C SER A 16 19.03 -4.33 -3.05
N GLU A 17 18.80 -5.48 -2.45
CA GLU A 17 17.92 -5.60 -1.27
C GLU A 17 18.61 -5.08 -0.03
N ASP A 18 19.88 -5.44 0.18
CA ASP A 18 20.73 -4.89 1.25
C ASP A 18 20.89 -3.37 1.09
N GLU A 19 21.11 -2.88 -0.15
CA GLU A 19 21.22 -1.45 -0.44
C GLU A 19 19.96 -0.70 0.02
N ARG A 20 18.79 -1.16 -0.40
CA ARG A 20 17.52 -0.57 -0.02
C ARG A 20 17.28 -0.64 1.49
N TYR A 21 17.63 -1.76 2.14
CA TYR A 21 17.56 -1.89 3.58
C TYR A 21 18.41 -0.82 4.27
N CYS A 22 19.66 -0.63 3.82
CA CYS A 22 20.55 0.40 4.37
C CYS A 22 19.98 1.81 4.18
N GLU A 23 19.38 2.11 3.02
CA GLU A 23 18.72 3.40 2.78
C GLU A 23 17.57 3.65 3.76
N ILE A 24 16.71 2.67 4.00
CA ILE A 24 15.60 2.78 4.95
C ILE A 24 16.09 3.00 6.37
N GLU A 25 17.07 2.21 6.83
CA GLU A 25 17.63 2.34 8.18
C GLU A 25 18.34 3.70 8.37
N ALA A 26 19.10 4.15 7.38
CA ALA A 26 19.69 5.48 7.42
C ALA A 26 18.63 6.59 7.50
N ASN A 27 17.56 6.51 6.70
CA ASN A 27 16.45 7.46 6.75
C ASN A 27 15.74 7.44 8.12
N LYS A 28 15.54 6.28 8.75
CA LYS A 28 14.98 6.18 10.10
C LYS A 28 15.83 6.96 11.10
N ALA A 29 17.13 6.72 11.11
CA ALA A 29 18.05 7.42 12.00
C ALA A 29 18.03 8.94 11.77
N MET A 30 18.08 9.37 10.51
CA MET A 30 18.09 10.80 10.17
C MET A 30 16.77 11.48 10.56
N LEU A 31 15.63 10.84 10.35
CA LEU A 31 14.33 11.37 10.72
C LEU A 31 14.09 11.41 12.23
N ALA A 32 14.74 10.53 13.00
CA ALA A 32 14.68 10.56 14.45
C ALA A 32 15.35 11.82 15.03
N LEU A 33 16.40 12.35 14.37
CA LEU A 33 17.09 13.55 14.81
C LEU A 33 16.20 14.81 14.85
N ILE A 34 15.10 14.82 14.11
CA ILE A 34 14.19 15.98 14.00
C ILE A 34 12.79 15.70 14.51
N LEU A 35 12.48 14.48 14.94
CA LEU A 35 11.15 14.09 15.41
C LEU A 35 10.89 14.67 16.81
N ASN A 36 9.74 15.34 17.02
CA ASN A 36 9.30 15.86 18.31
C ASN A 36 10.37 16.67 19.09
N GLY A 37 11.08 17.54 18.40
CA GLY A 37 12.17 18.33 18.99
C GLY A 37 13.55 17.71 18.85
N GLY A 38 13.62 16.51 18.31
CA GLY A 38 14.87 15.80 18.02
C GLY A 38 15.46 15.06 19.22
N GLY A 39 16.38 14.16 18.92
CA GLY A 39 17.12 13.40 19.92
C GLY A 39 18.23 12.58 19.27
N PRO A 40 19.11 11.94 20.05
CA PRO A 40 20.23 11.19 19.51
C PRO A 40 19.74 9.95 18.74
N ALA A 41 20.37 9.69 17.59
CA ALA A 41 20.25 8.45 16.85
C ALA A 41 21.59 7.70 16.87
N HIS A 42 21.52 6.38 16.95
CA HIS A 42 22.70 5.52 16.92
C HIS A 42 22.71 4.70 15.64
N ILE A 43 23.81 4.78 14.89
CA ILE A 43 24.04 4.00 13.67
C ILE A 43 25.23 3.07 13.92
N ASN A 44 24.97 1.76 13.90
CA ASN A 44 25.99 0.73 13.95
C ASN A 44 26.27 0.23 12.54
N MET A 45 27.52 0.37 12.07
CA MET A 45 27.90 -0.01 10.71
C MET A 45 28.84 -1.21 10.74
N TYR A 46 28.52 -2.26 9.98
CA TYR A 46 29.47 -3.32 9.68
C TYR A 46 30.41 -2.87 8.57
N THR A 47 31.70 -2.98 8.80
CA THR A 47 32.74 -2.57 7.85
C THR A 47 33.73 -3.67 7.63
N ASN A 48 34.31 -3.74 6.43
CA ASN A 48 35.46 -4.55 6.10
C ASN A 48 36.66 -3.66 5.80
N TYR A 49 37.83 -4.20 6.06
CA TYR A 49 39.05 -3.56 5.59
C TYR A 49 39.17 -3.71 4.08
N SER A 50 39.19 -2.61 3.36
CA SER A 50 39.43 -2.57 1.92
C SER A 50 40.64 -1.72 1.60
N LYS A 51 41.42 -2.15 0.61
CA LYS A 51 42.52 -1.36 0.00
C LYS A 51 42.07 -0.68 -1.30
N ASP A 52 40.81 -0.88 -1.71
CA ASP A 52 40.23 -0.25 -2.88
C ASP A 52 39.74 1.16 -2.52
N PHE A 53 40.34 2.16 -3.12
CA PHE A 53 40.01 3.58 -2.99
C PHE A 53 39.56 4.16 -4.34
N SER A 54 39.06 3.31 -5.24
CA SER A 54 38.62 3.72 -6.59
C SER A 54 37.31 4.50 -6.60
N VAL A 55 36.51 4.42 -5.52
CA VAL A 55 35.27 5.17 -5.42
C VAL A 55 35.54 6.65 -5.24
N SER A 56 35.29 7.44 -6.26
CA SER A 56 35.49 8.90 -6.27
C SER A 56 34.20 9.70 -6.05
N GLU A 57 33.05 9.09 -6.23
CA GLU A 57 31.75 9.72 -6.08
C GLU A 57 30.82 8.85 -5.23
N ILE A 58 30.07 9.48 -4.34
CA ILE A 58 29.02 8.80 -3.57
C ILE A 58 27.76 8.75 -4.47
N PRO A 59 27.18 7.57 -4.73
CA PRO A 59 25.96 7.48 -5.51
C PRO A 59 24.81 8.22 -4.82
N PRO A 60 23.86 8.77 -5.60
CA PRO A 60 22.69 9.41 -5.02
C PRO A 60 21.87 8.39 -4.23
N VAL A 61 21.47 8.76 -3.02
CA VAL A 61 20.60 7.96 -2.16
C VAL A 61 19.19 8.52 -2.14
N HIS A 62 18.23 7.64 -1.86
CA HIS A 62 16.83 8.06 -1.80
C HIS A 62 16.50 8.62 -0.41
N ALA A 63 16.28 9.93 -0.34
CA ALA A 63 15.76 10.57 0.86
C ALA A 63 14.26 10.31 1.02
N ILE A 64 13.85 9.96 2.25
CA ILE A 64 12.46 9.85 2.65
C ILE A 64 12.13 11.06 3.51
N TYR A 65 11.00 11.70 3.21
CA TYR A 65 10.52 12.87 3.94
C TYR A 65 9.34 12.49 4.82
N ARG A 66 9.35 12.97 6.07
CA ARG A 66 8.20 12.85 6.98
C ARG A 66 7.45 14.16 7.02
N HIS A 67 6.13 14.07 6.86
CA HIS A 67 5.20 15.19 6.93
C HIS A 67 4.26 15.01 8.12
N THR A 68 3.82 16.12 8.71
CA THR A 68 2.83 16.15 9.78
C THR A 68 1.64 17.01 9.37
N ALA A 69 0.54 16.91 10.10
CA ALA A 69 -0.63 17.75 9.85
C ALA A 69 -0.36 19.26 10.11
N PHE A 70 0.75 19.59 10.76
CA PHE A 70 1.14 20.96 11.09
C PHE A 70 2.12 21.59 10.10
N ASP A 71 2.54 20.83 9.09
CA ASP A 71 3.46 21.37 8.07
C ASP A 71 2.78 22.47 7.29
N LYS A 72 3.51 23.57 7.06
CA LYS A 72 2.98 24.74 6.31
C LYS A 72 2.80 24.44 4.83
N GLU A 73 3.65 23.57 4.30
CA GLU A 73 3.65 23.21 2.88
C GLU A 73 3.53 21.69 2.73
N TRP A 74 2.60 21.27 1.93
CA TRP A 74 2.38 19.87 1.58
C TRP A 74 2.82 19.61 0.14
N PRO A 75 3.42 18.46 -0.15
CA PRO A 75 3.84 18.12 -1.50
C PRO A 75 2.64 18.03 -2.44
N LYS A 76 2.79 18.54 -3.65
CA LYS A 76 1.74 18.48 -4.66
C LYS A 76 1.61 17.06 -5.23
N ILE A 77 0.39 16.60 -5.40
CA ILE A 77 0.08 15.41 -6.18
C ILE A 77 -0.03 15.83 -7.65
N PRO A 78 0.67 15.14 -8.58
CA PRO A 78 0.51 15.44 -10.01
C PRO A 78 -0.96 15.21 -10.44
N LYS A 79 -1.53 16.19 -11.13
CA LYS A 79 -2.91 16.09 -11.64
C LYS A 79 -3.00 15.22 -12.90
N ASP A 80 -1.93 15.16 -13.67
CA ASP A 80 -1.87 14.43 -14.94
C ASP A 80 -1.17 13.08 -14.73
N GLY A 81 -1.72 12.24 -13.88
CA GLY A 81 -1.11 10.95 -13.61
C GLY A 81 -2.03 10.00 -12.89
N LYS A 82 -1.84 8.70 -13.14
CA LYS A 82 -2.60 7.64 -12.46
C LYS A 82 -2.17 7.56 -11.00
N VAL A 83 -3.14 7.63 -10.10
CA VAL A 83 -2.94 7.47 -8.66
C VAL A 83 -3.65 6.21 -8.20
N VAL A 84 -2.96 5.40 -7.41
CA VAL A 84 -3.54 4.23 -6.77
C VAL A 84 -3.51 4.41 -5.26
N VAL A 85 -4.64 4.28 -4.62
CA VAL A 85 -4.74 4.17 -3.17
C VAL A 85 -4.73 2.69 -2.82
N ARG A 86 -3.68 2.25 -2.16
CA ARG A 86 -3.52 0.89 -1.67
C ARG A 86 -3.97 0.84 -0.21
N ILE A 87 -5.01 0.07 0.07
CA ILE A 87 -5.54 -0.07 1.43
C ILE A 87 -5.23 -1.47 1.95
N GLY A 88 -4.39 -1.54 2.97
CA GLY A 88 -4.15 -2.76 3.74
C GLY A 88 -5.25 -3.02 4.77
N SER A 89 -5.04 -4.02 5.62
CA SER A 89 -6.02 -4.38 6.65
C SER A 89 -6.22 -3.26 7.68
N HIS A 90 -7.46 -3.08 8.12
CA HIS A 90 -7.84 -2.16 9.17
C HIS A 90 -8.68 -2.89 10.23
N ALA A 91 -8.43 -2.59 11.49
CA ALA A 91 -9.26 -3.10 12.59
C ALA A 91 -10.67 -2.50 12.55
N ASN A 92 -10.76 -1.22 12.17
CA ASN A 92 -12.01 -0.50 12.00
C ASN A 92 -11.87 0.48 10.84
N PHE A 93 -12.74 0.39 9.85
CA PHE A 93 -12.79 1.29 8.69
C PHE A 93 -14.09 2.10 8.75
N THR A 94 -13.96 3.42 8.91
CA THR A 94 -15.12 4.29 9.13
C THR A 94 -15.74 4.77 7.81
N GLU A 95 -17.02 5.13 7.84
CA GLU A 95 -17.70 5.79 6.72
C GLU A 95 -17.03 7.14 6.39
N GLU A 96 -16.63 7.88 7.41
CA GLU A 96 -15.90 9.14 7.26
C GLU A 96 -14.59 8.99 6.45
N LEU A 97 -13.84 7.92 6.68
CA LEU A 97 -12.63 7.62 5.92
C LEU A 97 -12.98 7.19 4.48
N THR A 98 -14.05 6.40 4.31
CA THR A 98 -14.55 6.01 2.97
C THR A 98 -14.90 7.24 2.14
N ASP A 99 -15.66 8.17 2.71
CA ASP A 99 -16.07 9.41 2.03
C ASP A 99 -14.86 10.30 1.67
N ALA A 100 -13.89 10.40 2.56
CA ALA A 100 -12.67 11.16 2.32
C ALA A 100 -11.82 10.57 1.17
N ILE A 101 -11.71 9.23 1.12
CA ILE A 101 -11.02 8.52 0.03
C ILE A 101 -11.79 8.67 -1.29
N ASP A 102 -13.11 8.54 -1.28
CA ASP A 102 -13.94 8.72 -2.46
C ASP A 102 -13.80 10.14 -3.05
N ALA A 103 -13.81 11.17 -2.20
CA ALA A 103 -13.59 12.56 -2.60
C ALA A 103 -12.19 12.78 -3.16
N PHE A 104 -11.18 12.16 -2.55
CA PHE A 104 -9.81 12.18 -3.07
C PHE A 104 -9.71 11.53 -4.45
N CYS A 105 -10.28 10.33 -4.61
CA CYS A 105 -10.27 9.62 -5.89
C CYS A 105 -10.97 10.42 -7.00
N ALA A 106 -12.08 11.08 -6.66
CA ALA A 106 -12.77 11.98 -7.58
C ALA A 106 -11.91 13.18 -8.00
N THR A 107 -11.03 13.66 -7.12
CA THR A 107 -10.16 14.81 -7.38
C THR A 107 -8.99 14.48 -8.31
N TYR A 108 -8.39 13.30 -8.15
CA TYR A 108 -7.13 12.90 -8.80
C TYR A 108 -7.28 11.79 -9.82
N ASP A 109 -8.51 11.43 -10.20
CA ASP A 109 -8.78 10.26 -11.05
C ASP A 109 -8.08 9.00 -10.54
N ALA A 110 -8.23 8.76 -9.21
CA ALA A 110 -7.57 7.66 -8.54
C ALA A 110 -8.47 6.43 -8.44
N VAL A 111 -7.85 5.27 -8.22
CA VAL A 111 -8.55 4.02 -7.93
C VAL A 111 -8.10 3.45 -6.59
N VAL A 112 -8.96 2.66 -5.97
CA VAL A 112 -8.66 1.97 -4.72
C VAL A 112 -8.44 0.49 -4.98
N CYS A 113 -7.24 0.02 -4.63
CA CYS A 113 -6.87 -1.40 -4.65
C CYS A 113 -6.76 -1.90 -3.21
N CYS A 114 -7.61 -2.83 -2.85
CA CYS A 114 -7.63 -3.41 -1.51
C CYS A 114 -8.04 -4.88 -1.55
N ASP A 115 -7.77 -5.60 -0.48
CA ASP A 115 -8.37 -6.90 -0.24
C ASP A 115 -9.60 -6.78 0.67
N HIS A 116 -10.25 -7.91 0.90
CA HIS A 116 -11.47 -7.94 1.71
C HIS A 116 -11.26 -7.51 3.16
N THR A 117 -10.03 -7.60 3.69
CA THR A 117 -9.70 -7.24 5.08
C THR A 117 -9.52 -5.74 5.31
N SER A 118 -9.50 -4.95 4.23
CA SER A 118 -9.35 -3.50 4.31
C SER A 118 -10.52 -2.81 5.02
N GLY A 119 -11.74 -3.35 4.83
CA GLY A 119 -12.97 -2.71 5.29
C GLY A 119 -13.51 -1.61 4.37
N TYR A 120 -12.75 -1.14 3.39
CA TYR A 120 -13.22 -0.15 2.42
C TYR A 120 -14.27 -0.76 1.48
N ARG A 121 -15.37 -0.03 1.24
CA ARG A 121 -16.47 -0.40 0.34
C ARG A 121 -16.98 0.83 -0.43
N GLY A 122 -16.07 1.71 -0.81
CA GLY A 122 -16.39 2.96 -1.50
C GLY A 122 -16.57 2.79 -3.01
N LYS A 123 -16.78 3.93 -3.67
CA LYS A 123 -17.17 4.01 -5.10
C LYS A 123 -16.03 3.75 -6.07
N TYR A 124 -14.78 3.78 -5.59
CA TYR A 124 -13.56 3.65 -6.41
C TYR A 124 -12.81 2.34 -6.18
N GLU A 125 -13.44 1.37 -5.47
CA GLU A 125 -12.91 0.02 -5.29
C GLU A 125 -12.86 -0.73 -6.62
N VAL A 126 -11.69 -1.26 -6.97
CA VAL A 126 -11.50 -2.11 -8.14
C VAL A 126 -11.15 -3.54 -7.73
N GLN A 127 -11.74 -4.53 -8.40
CA GLN A 127 -11.40 -5.96 -8.25
C GLN A 127 -10.17 -6.28 -9.09
N GLY A 128 -9.03 -5.79 -8.63
CA GLY A 128 -7.81 -5.70 -9.43
C GLY A 128 -7.00 -6.98 -9.61
N GLN A 129 -7.42 -8.14 -9.06
CA GLN A 129 -6.63 -9.38 -9.07
C GLN A 129 -6.18 -9.80 -10.47
N LEU A 130 -7.05 -9.68 -11.47
CA LEU A 130 -6.74 -10.06 -12.85
C LEU A 130 -5.76 -9.11 -13.54
N VAL A 131 -5.60 -7.90 -13.05
CA VAL A 131 -4.68 -6.89 -13.62
C VAL A 131 -3.39 -6.80 -12.81
N PHE A 132 -3.46 -6.81 -11.48
CA PHE A 132 -2.34 -6.52 -10.61
C PHE A 132 -1.65 -7.75 -10.01
N CYS A 133 -2.28 -8.93 -10.02
CA CYS A 133 -1.77 -10.11 -9.30
C CYS A 133 -1.28 -11.25 -10.20
N GLN A 134 -1.22 -11.06 -11.52
CA GLN A 134 -0.76 -12.10 -12.45
C GLN A 134 0.41 -11.63 -13.32
N LYS A 135 1.20 -12.61 -13.79
CA LYS A 135 2.35 -12.36 -14.67
C LYS A 135 2.04 -12.61 -16.17
N GLN A 136 0.91 -13.26 -16.47
CA GLN A 136 0.49 -13.62 -17.82
C GLN A 136 -0.12 -12.47 -18.59
N TRP A 137 -0.53 -11.44 -17.89
CA TRP A 137 -1.12 -10.23 -18.46
C TRP A 137 -0.35 -9.01 -17.99
N SER A 138 0.04 -8.17 -18.93
CA SER A 138 0.64 -6.87 -18.65
C SER A 138 -0.28 -5.77 -19.17
N SER A 139 -0.67 -4.88 -18.30
CA SER A 139 -1.53 -3.76 -18.61
C SER A 139 -0.83 -2.43 -18.35
N PRO A 140 -0.93 -1.45 -19.28
CA PRO A 140 -0.50 -0.08 -19.01
C PRO A 140 -1.26 0.57 -17.82
N LEU A 141 -2.44 0.01 -17.49
CA LEU A 141 -3.25 0.48 -16.36
C LEU A 141 -2.71 -0.01 -15.01
N SER A 142 -1.82 -1.00 -14.98
CA SER A 142 -1.14 -1.46 -13.76
C SER A 142 0.04 -0.57 -13.32
N THR A 143 0.39 0.44 -14.12
CA THR A 143 1.43 1.40 -13.78
C THR A 143 0.81 2.67 -13.25
N ALA A 144 1.24 3.12 -12.07
CA ALA A 144 0.79 4.35 -11.43
C ALA A 144 1.94 5.36 -11.28
N ASN A 145 1.63 6.63 -11.37
CA ASN A 145 2.58 7.71 -11.10
C ASN A 145 2.84 7.86 -9.58
N LEU A 146 1.82 7.52 -8.79
CA LEU A 146 1.87 7.55 -7.34
C LEU A 146 1.03 6.42 -6.75
N CYS A 147 1.60 5.70 -5.77
CA CYS A 147 0.87 4.79 -4.91
C CYS A 147 0.78 5.38 -3.49
N ILE A 148 -0.41 5.57 -2.97
CA ILE A 148 -0.64 5.99 -1.59
C ILE A 148 -1.04 4.75 -0.80
N HIS A 149 -0.26 4.41 0.20
CA HIS A 149 -0.47 3.22 1.04
C HIS A 149 -0.96 3.62 2.44
N ILE A 150 -2.08 3.02 2.84
CA ILE A 150 -2.66 3.13 4.19
C ILE A 150 -2.96 1.76 4.78
N GLY A 151 -3.17 1.73 6.08
CA GLY A 151 -3.47 0.48 6.80
C GLY A 151 -2.26 -0.41 7.04
N GLU A 152 -2.53 -1.61 7.53
CA GLU A 152 -1.51 -2.58 7.89
C GLU A 152 -1.22 -3.60 6.76
N VAL A 153 -0.54 -4.67 7.07
CA VAL A 153 -0.18 -5.71 6.10
C VAL A 153 -1.44 -6.34 5.50
N SER A 154 -1.43 -6.51 4.20
CA SER A 154 -2.44 -7.25 3.45
C SER A 154 -1.90 -8.60 2.99
N GLY A 155 -2.76 -9.62 2.99
CA GLY A 155 -2.40 -10.98 2.54
C GLY A 155 -2.44 -11.16 1.02
N ASP A 156 -2.80 -10.15 0.25
CA ASP A 156 -2.84 -10.23 -1.20
C ASP A 156 -1.46 -10.01 -1.88
N GLN A 157 -1.44 -10.06 -3.20
CA GLN A 157 -0.21 -9.96 -4.02
C GLN A 157 -0.29 -8.84 -5.06
N PHE A 158 -1.02 -7.76 -4.81
CA PHE A 158 -1.05 -6.66 -5.76
C PHE A 158 0.35 -6.13 -6.06
N THR A 159 0.72 -6.15 -7.33
CA THR A 159 1.94 -5.54 -7.84
C THR A 159 1.55 -4.28 -8.60
N ILE A 160 1.78 -3.12 -7.98
CA ILE A 160 1.56 -1.83 -8.61
C ILE A 160 2.93 -1.30 -9.04
N ASN A 161 3.13 -1.15 -10.35
CA ASN A 161 4.34 -0.57 -10.87
C ASN A 161 4.32 0.94 -10.66
N THR A 162 5.17 1.43 -9.77
CA THR A 162 5.29 2.86 -9.47
C THR A 162 6.72 3.18 -9.04
N ASN A 163 7.17 4.39 -9.33
CA ASN A 163 8.45 4.90 -8.87
C ASN A 163 8.34 5.73 -7.58
N HIS A 164 7.11 6.00 -7.13
CA HIS A 164 6.84 6.82 -5.96
C HIS A 164 5.72 6.23 -5.13
N SER A 165 6.03 5.89 -3.88
CA SER A 165 5.00 5.57 -2.91
C SER A 165 5.04 6.54 -1.72
N TRP A 166 3.84 6.84 -1.23
CA TRP A 166 3.61 7.59 -0.01
C TRP A 166 2.90 6.71 1.00
N ARG A 167 3.32 6.76 2.24
CA ARG A 167 2.61 6.09 3.33
C ARG A 167 1.91 7.12 4.20
N VAL A 168 0.65 6.86 4.53
CA VAL A 168 -0.08 7.64 5.52
C VAL A 168 -0.37 6.73 6.71
N SER A 169 0.10 7.13 7.89
CA SER A 169 -0.09 6.36 9.12
C SER A 169 0.10 7.25 10.33
N PRO A 170 -0.76 7.16 11.35
CA PRO A 170 -0.62 7.97 12.58
C PRO A 170 0.72 7.77 13.31
N ASP A 171 1.32 6.59 13.21
CA ASP A 171 2.61 6.27 13.83
C ASP A 171 3.82 6.87 13.11
N GLY A 172 3.66 7.29 11.85
CA GLY A 172 4.75 7.83 11.02
C GLY A 172 5.90 6.86 10.77
N ALA A 173 5.68 5.56 10.91
CA ALA A 173 6.70 4.54 10.72
C ALA A 173 7.08 4.39 9.24
N LEU A 174 8.38 4.23 8.99
CA LEU A 174 8.91 3.97 7.66
C LEU A 174 8.74 2.49 7.32
N ARG A 175 7.66 2.17 6.61
CA ARG A 175 7.39 0.81 6.10
C ARG A 175 7.40 0.87 4.57
N ASP A 176 8.51 0.45 3.97
CA ASP A 176 8.68 0.46 2.51
C ASP A 176 8.20 -0.87 1.88
N THR A 177 6.91 -1.11 1.95
CA THR A 177 6.28 -2.34 1.44
C THR A 177 6.53 -2.56 -0.06
N PHE A 178 6.70 -1.49 -0.83
CA PHE A 178 6.80 -1.55 -2.30
C PHE A 178 8.20 -1.22 -2.84
N GLY A 179 9.17 -0.97 -1.97
CA GLY A 179 10.54 -0.70 -2.37
C GLY A 179 10.82 0.66 -2.99
N ASN A 180 9.92 1.64 -2.80
CA ASN A 180 10.00 2.95 -3.45
C ASN A 180 9.36 4.07 -2.61
N LEU A 181 9.38 3.93 -1.29
CA LEU A 181 8.86 4.91 -0.35
C LEU A 181 9.63 6.23 -0.47
N ARG A 182 8.90 7.32 -0.64
CA ARG A 182 9.45 8.68 -0.73
C ARG A 182 8.97 9.60 0.37
N ARG A 183 7.75 9.37 0.86
CA ARG A 183 7.14 10.23 1.87
C ARG A 183 6.33 9.42 2.86
N VAL A 184 6.38 9.86 4.11
CA VAL A 184 5.53 9.35 5.20
C VAL A 184 4.75 10.52 5.77
N PHE A 185 3.43 10.37 5.86
CA PHE A 185 2.54 11.35 6.47
C PHE A 185 2.11 10.83 7.84
N MET A 186 2.70 11.41 8.88
CA MET A 186 2.42 11.07 10.28
C MET A 186 1.18 11.83 10.74
N MET A 187 0.00 11.31 10.38
CA MET A 187 -1.29 11.92 10.68
C MET A 187 -2.43 10.91 10.51
N PRO A 188 -3.63 11.20 11.02
CA PRO A 188 -4.83 10.43 10.69
C PRO A 188 -5.09 10.42 9.18
N GLU A 189 -5.48 9.26 8.65
CA GLU A 189 -5.71 9.06 7.21
C GLU A 189 -6.80 10.00 6.67
N VAL A 190 -7.87 10.21 7.43
CA VAL A 190 -8.94 11.17 7.09
C VAL A 190 -8.38 12.58 6.88
N THR A 191 -7.44 13.02 7.72
CA THR A 191 -6.81 14.34 7.59
C THR A 191 -6.06 14.47 6.29
N PHE A 192 -5.31 13.44 5.92
CA PHE A 192 -4.58 13.40 4.65
C PHE A 192 -5.51 13.51 3.45
N PHE A 193 -6.50 12.63 3.34
CA PHE A 193 -7.38 12.59 2.18
C PHE A 193 -8.22 13.87 2.06
N ARG A 194 -8.76 14.38 3.16
CA ARG A 194 -9.50 15.66 3.16
C ARG A 194 -8.66 16.84 2.72
N HIS A 195 -7.39 16.91 3.11
CA HIS A 195 -6.50 17.99 2.70
C HIS A 195 -6.35 18.06 1.17
N TYR A 196 -6.25 16.92 0.51
CA TYR A 196 -6.04 16.86 -0.93
C TYR A 196 -7.34 16.86 -1.74
N SER A 197 -8.48 16.59 -1.15
CA SER A 197 -9.77 16.55 -1.85
C SER A 197 -10.25 17.93 -2.26
N GLN A 198 -10.90 18.02 -3.43
CA GLN A 198 -11.56 19.22 -3.94
C GLN A 198 -13.08 19.02 -3.98
N GLU A 199 -13.82 20.07 -3.68
CA GLU A 199 -15.28 20.04 -3.80
C GLU A 199 -15.71 19.89 -5.26
N ASN A 200 -16.79 19.14 -5.50
CA ASN A 200 -17.40 18.91 -6.80
C ASN A 200 -16.50 18.25 -7.86
N ALA A 201 -15.41 17.63 -7.47
CA ALA A 201 -14.62 16.81 -8.37
C ALA A 201 -15.37 15.51 -8.70
N SER A 202 -15.22 15.03 -9.94
CA SER A 202 -15.95 13.83 -10.42
C SER A 202 -15.16 12.98 -11.42
N HIS A 203 -13.84 13.01 -11.38
CA HIS A 203 -12.98 12.22 -12.27
C HIS A 203 -13.18 10.72 -12.00
N ARG A 204 -13.33 9.94 -13.07
CA ARG A 204 -13.53 8.48 -13.03
C ARG A 204 -12.90 7.76 -14.22
N GLU A 205 -12.14 8.44 -15.05
CA GLU A 205 -11.64 7.87 -16.32
C GLU A 205 -10.72 6.66 -16.09
N TYR A 206 -9.82 6.75 -15.13
CA TYR A 206 -8.94 5.64 -14.78
C TYR A 206 -9.72 4.47 -14.18
N PHE A 207 -10.67 4.75 -13.29
CA PHE A 207 -11.55 3.76 -12.68
C PHE A 207 -12.39 3.02 -13.73
N GLU A 208 -12.99 3.75 -14.66
CA GLU A 208 -13.82 3.17 -15.72
C GLU A 208 -12.99 2.33 -16.69
N SER A 209 -11.85 2.84 -17.15
CA SER A 209 -10.92 2.13 -18.02
C SER A 209 -10.42 0.82 -17.40
N LEU A 210 -10.08 0.84 -16.12
CA LEU A 210 -9.60 -0.33 -15.40
C LEU A 210 -10.71 -1.38 -15.22
N ASN A 211 -11.93 -0.97 -14.88
CA ASN A 211 -13.06 -1.88 -14.78
C ASN A 211 -13.46 -2.49 -16.14
N GLU A 212 -13.36 -1.74 -17.24
CA GLU A 212 -13.56 -2.29 -18.58
C GLU A 212 -12.53 -3.36 -18.93
N GLU A 213 -11.28 -3.14 -18.56
CA GLU A 213 -10.23 -4.14 -18.77
C GLU A 213 -10.46 -5.38 -17.92
N ILE A 214 -10.81 -5.21 -16.64
CA ILE A 214 -11.14 -6.32 -15.74
C ILE A 214 -12.29 -7.15 -16.33
N LYS A 215 -13.38 -6.55 -16.78
CA LYS A 215 -14.49 -7.25 -17.42
C LYS A 215 -14.06 -8.03 -18.68
N LYS A 216 -13.17 -7.46 -19.51
CA LYS A 216 -12.64 -8.16 -20.68
C LYS A 216 -11.77 -9.37 -20.30
N LEU A 217 -11.08 -9.31 -19.17
CA LEU A 217 -10.30 -10.43 -18.64
C LEU A 217 -11.18 -11.49 -18.00
N GLU A 218 -12.18 -11.09 -17.22
CA GLU A 218 -13.18 -11.99 -16.63
C GLU A 218 -13.90 -12.84 -17.69
N ALA A 219 -14.26 -12.23 -18.82
CA ALA A 219 -14.88 -12.95 -19.96
C ALA A 219 -13.98 -14.01 -20.60
N LYS A 220 -12.67 -14.02 -20.30
CA LYS A 220 -11.71 -15.02 -20.80
C LYS A 220 -11.44 -16.15 -19.80
N ILE A 221 -12.01 -16.06 -18.60
CA ILE A 221 -11.83 -17.11 -17.58
C ILE A 221 -12.59 -18.35 -18.05
N PRO A 222 -11.94 -19.52 -18.16
CA PRO A 222 -12.60 -20.76 -18.51
C PRO A 222 -13.43 -21.29 -17.34
N ASP A 223 -14.19 -22.32 -17.58
CA ASP A 223 -14.83 -23.07 -16.49
C ASP A 223 -13.77 -23.55 -15.48
N LEU A 224 -13.94 -23.14 -14.23
CA LEU A 224 -12.98 -23.45 -13.21
C LEU A 224 -13.14 -24.90 -12.71
N PRO A 225 -12.06 -25.67 -12.62
CA PRO A 225 -12.10 -26.96 -11.93
C PRO A 225 -12.32 -26.76 -10.44
N PHE A 226 -12.69 -27.84 -9.74
CA PHE A 226 -12.80 -27.82 -8.28
C PHE A 226 -11.49 -27.32 -7.65
N SER A 227 -11.55 -26.15 -7.01
CA SER A 227 -10.39 -25.42 -6.49
C SER A 227 -10.87 -24.38 -5.48
N ASN A 228 -9.93 -23.75 -4.75
CA ASN A 228 -10.24 -22.67 -3.82
C ASN A 228 -10.94 -21.49 -4.52
N ILE A 229 -10.52 -21.14 -5.74
CA ILE A 229 -11.15 -20.07 -6.53
C ILE A 229 -12.56 -20.48 -6.94
N TRP A 230 -12.76 -21.73 -7.40
CA TRP A 230 -14.08 -22.24 -7.73
C TRP A 230 -15.02 -22.24 -6.52
N MET A 231 -14.52 -22.66 -5.35
CA MET A 231 -15.30 -22.63 -4.10
C MET A 231 -15.74 -21.19 -3.76
N ALA A 232 -14.82 -20.22 -3.83
CA ALA A 232 -15.13 -18.81 -3.59
C ALA A 232 -16.19 -18.32 -4.58
N GLN A 233 -16.05 -18.64 -5.87
CA GLN A 233 -17.04 -18.30 -6.91
C GLN A 233 -18.43 -18.84 -6.60
N GLN A 234 -18.51 -20.10 -6.16
CA GLN A 234 -19.81 -20.76 -5.88
C GLN A 234 -20.47 -20.25 -4.59
N MET A 235 -19.69 -19.73 -3.64
CA MET A 235 -20.16 -19.37 -2.31
C MET A 235 -20.44 -17.88 -2.14
N VAL A 236 -19.75 -17.00 -2.85
CA VAL A 236 -19.81 -15.55 -2.61
C VAL A 236 -21.21 -14.99 -2.65
N GLY A 237 -22.06 -15.42 -3.60
CA GLY A 237 -23.47 -15.00 -3.72
C GLY A 237 -24.44 -15.72 -2.80
N LYS A 238 -23.97 -16.65 -1.95
CA LYS A 238 -24.79 -17.47 -1.04
C LYS A 238 -24.52 -17.16 0.43
N LEU A 239 -23.64 -16.19 0.70
CA LEU A 239 -23.34 -15.81 2.07
C LEU A 239 -24.57 -15.16 2.72
N PRO A 240 -24.92 -15.55 3.95
CA PRO A 240 -25.97 -14.86 4.70
C PRO A 240 -25.60 -13.41 4.94
N ASP A 241 -26.60 -12.53 4.97
CA ASP A 241 -26.39 -11.11 5.30
C ASP A 241 -25.71 -10.96 6.68
N HIS A 242 -24.85 -9.96 6.79
CA HIS A 242 -24.10 -9.66 8.01
C HIS A 242 -23.18 -10.78 8.52
N SER A 243 -22.77 -11.69 7.64
CA SER A 243 -21.77 -12.71 7.99
C SER A 243 -20.41 -12.06 8.24
N GLU A 244 -19.62 -12.69 9.11
CA GLU A 244 -18.21 -12.41 9.29
C GLU A 244 -17.37 -13.57 8.72
N LEU A 245 -16.47 -13.26 7.79
CA LEU A 245 -15.59 -14.23 7.16
C LEU A 245 -14.19 -14.15 7.76
N HIS A 246 -13.67 -15.28 8.19
CA HIS A 246 -12.27 -15.42 8.59
C HIS A 246 -11.53 -16.20 7.52
N PHE A 247 -10.53 -15.56 6.91
CA PHE A 247 -9.72 -16.19 5.87
C PHE A 247 -8.39 -16.64 6.43
N GLY A 248 -7.98 -17.84 6.05
CA GLY A 248 -6.57 -18.22 6.12
C GLY A 248 -5.75 -17.32 5.18
N ILE A 249 -4.56 -16.92 5.64
CA ILE A 249 -3.63 -16.13 4.83
C ILE A 249 -3.28 -16.86 3.53
N TYR A 250 -2.95 -16.11 2.47
CA TYR A 250 -2.58 -16.55 1.12
C TYR A 250 -3.73 -17.18 0.32
N HIS A 251 -3.81 -18.51 0.23
CA HIS A 251 -4.69 -19.17 -0.74
C HIS A 251 -6.17 -18.86 -0.52
N SER A 252 -6.64 -18.86 0.71
CA SER A 252 -8.05 -18.56 1.01
C SER A 252 -8.37 -17.12 0.66
N LEU A 253 -7.69 -16.15 1.28
CA LEU A 253 -7.94 -14.73 1.03
C LEU A 253 -7.77 -14.37 -0.46
N ARG A 254 -6.68 -14.83 -1.09
CA ARG A 254 -6.38 -14.51 -2.50
C ARG A 254 -7.40 -15.10 -3.46
N SER A 255 -7.96 -16.27 -3.17
CA SER A 255 -9.01 -16.86 -3.98
C SER A 255 -10.33 -16.10 -3.88
N TRP A 256 -10.66 -15.63 -2.69
CA TRP A 256 -11.87 -14.85 -2.49
C TRP A 256 -11.76 -13.43 -3.06
N ASN A 257 -10.57 -12.84 -3.09
CA ASN A 257 -10.34 -11.50 -3.63
C ASN A 257 -10.64 -11.37 -5.14
N PHE A 258 -10.85 -12.48 -5.87
CA PHE A 258 -11.35 -12.43 -7.25
C PHE A 258 -12.82 -12.04 -7.34
N PHE A 259 -13.57 -12.10 -6.26
CA PHE A 259 -15.03 -11.90 -6.25
C PHE A 259 -15.39 -10.82 -5.24
N LYS A 260 -16.29 -9.92 -5.64
CA LYS A 260 -16.78 -8.86 -4.76
C LYS A 260 -17.66 -9.45 -3.66
N LEU A 261 -17.36 -9.16 -2.40
CA LEU A 261 -18.24 -9.54 -1.29
C LEU A 261 -19.54 -8.72 -1.31
N PRO A 262 -20.69 -9.33 -0.95
CA PRO A 262 -21.91 -8.61 -0.72
C PRO A 262 -21.77 -7.50 0.34
N VAL A 263 -22.59 -6.47 0.23
CA VAL A 263 -22.62 -5.38 1.22
C VAL A 263 -23.00 -5.94 2.60
N GLY A 264 -22.34 -5.46 3.65
CA GLY A 264 -22.56 -5.89 5.03
C GLY A 264 -21.74 -7.11 5.47
N ILE A 265 -21.03 -7.78 4.56
CA ILE A 265 -20.10 -8.86 4.93
C ILE A 265 -18.79 -8.26 5.39
N GLN A 266 -18.36 -8.63 6.59
CA GLN A 266 -17.05 -8.29 7.11
C GLN A 266 -16.05 -9.42 6.84
N ALA A 267 -14.79 -9.07 6.66
CA ALA A 267 -13.74 -10.04 6.41
C ALA A 267 -12.50 -9.76 7.26
N LYS A 268 -11.92 -10.79 7.79
CA LYS A 268 -10.68 -10.77 8.57
C LYS A 268 -9.73 -11.87 8.09
N CYS A 269 -8.47 -11.72 8.38
CA CYS A 269 -7.44 -12.70 8.03
C CYS A 269 -6.41 -12.78 9.15
N ASN A 270 -5.91 -13.98 9.42
CA ASN A 270 -4.77 -14.16 10.30
C ASN A 270 -3.49 -13.76 9.55
N VAL A 271 -2.97 -12.60 9.80
CA VAL A 271 -1.70 -12.13 9.23
C VAL A 271 -0.55 -12.52 10.13
N GLY A 272 0.43 -13.27 9.58
CA GLY A 272 1.69 -13.58 10.27
C GLY A 272 1.76 -14.93 10.99
N GLY A 273 0.74 -15.76 10.92
CA GLY A 273 0.76 -17.12 11.49
C GLY A 273 0.22 -18.15 10.51
N PHE A 274 1.04 -19.11 10.12
CA PHE A 274 0.56 -20.28 9.38
C PHE A 274 -0.09 -21.28 10.33
N GLY A 275 -1.28 -21.75 10.00
CA GLY A 275 -1.97 -22.82 10.73
C GLY A 275 -2.50 -22.41 12.11
N ILE A 276 -2.84 -21.12 12.28
CA ILE A 276 -3.50 -20.59 13.48
C ILE A 276 -5.01 -20.37 13.24
N ASP A 277 -5.51 -20.76 12.11
CA ASP A 277 -6.91 -20.59 11.69
C ASP A 277 -7.87 -21.49 12.45
#